data_d83329b7589381c31d350c667d2a28ca
#
_entry.id   d83329b7589381c31d350c667d2a28ca
#
_cell.length_a   1.000
_cell.length_b   1.000
_cell.length_c   1.000
_cell.angle_alpha   90.00
_cell.angle_beta   90.00
_cell.angle_gamma   90.00
#
_symmetry.space_group_name_H-M   'P 1'
#
loop_
_entity.id
_entity.type
_entity.pdbx_description
1 polymer ?
#
loop_
_entity_poly.entity_id
_entity_poly.type
_entity_poly.pdbx_seq_one_letter_code
_entity_poly.pdbx_strand_id
1 'polypeptide(L)'
;MYKRMIILTYALVFFSLFATACSDNNNETYVEPILSQIEVSKLVTENNKTYVSVDGKPFPFLGAQIRLDALLNCDKMTINEVENYFKKAQELGLNCVQIPISWNMVEPKENKYDYSIVNSILQFVNKYNLKMELLWFSTNMVGDSFSYLIPQYVLQEYNKRLSRNDEGNFWNYYGYQYTMILDDEWILERETKAITALFNHIRYWDSQNGDKHPVISAQIHNEPDALMRWRIDQKDLKYRDGTPLSKEKAWTMITNALNTVGKAVKNSSYRVVTRVNLIYGDGINPFPEATNARPKDVFDLQGIDFIGVDAYKDNVKHLKNEVMAYASIAGNYALVAENKGSYANSPSLILTSFALGGGYDIYDLATSNFFINNTTEPDQIDHGIYTWDLQEKDFTPPTRSLIKGLAAAYIDVAKVKPENFAAFNINDNQPKDKLEQLICTTGAQITFQTNNASLGFVLDMHNYLLIYSLNDSQFKLENGKFGETISGRYDVNGTFTKEGTATLENQTLHAKGGVLYKVNYSSQQSLTSNTIENIGNNL
;
A
#
# COMPACT_ATOMS: atom_id res chain seq x y z
N MET A 1 27.55 -52.56 -14.85
CA MET A 1 27.11 -52.65 -13.42
C MET A 1 27.82 -51.66 -12.48
N TYR A 2 28.53 -50.66 -13.01
CA TYR A 2 29.34 -49.71 -12.22
C TYR A 2 28.87 -48.24 -12.25
N LYS A 3 27.76 -47.90 -12.91
CA LYS A 3 27.23 -46.52 -13.00
C LYS A 3 26.02 -46.20 -12.08
N ARG A 4 25.56 -47.17 -11.29
CA ARG A 4 24.44 -46.96 -10.31
C ARG A 4 24.86 -46.86 -8.87
N MET A 5 26.14 -46.98 -8.55
CA MET A 5 26.62 -46.95 -7.16
C MET A 5 27.23 -45.61 -6.73
N ILE A 6 27.45 -44.68 -7.65
CA ILE A 6 28.04 -43.36 -7.33
C ILE A 6 26.98 -42.30 -6.99
N ILE A 7 25.70 -42.48 -7.38
CA ILE A 7 24.64 -41.52 -7.07
C ILE A 7 24.03 -41.70 -5.67
N LEU A 8 24.21 -42.88 -5.04
CA LEU A 8 23.72 -43.12 -3.66
C LEU A 8 24.65 -42.60 -2.58
N THR A 9 25.92 -42.37 -2.90
CA THR A 9 26.91 -41.93 -1.90
C THR A 9 26.90 -40.41 -1.69
N TYR A 10 26.41 -39.62 -2.64
CA TYR A 10 26.28 -38.16 -2.50
C TYR A 10 24.99 -37.74 -1.78
N ALA A 11 23.95 -38.56 -1.78
CA ALA A 11 22.72 -38.27 -1.07
C ALA A 11 22.79 -38.54 0.45
N LEU A 12 23.73 -39.37 0.88
CA LEU A 12 23.93 -39.71 2.30
C LEU A 12 24.89 -38.77 3.04
N VAL A 13 25.72 -38.02 2.33
CA VAL A 13 26.64 -37.04 2.92
C VAL A 13 25.94 -35.70 3.21
N PHE A 14 24.84 -35.38 2.51
CA PHE A 14 24.09 -34.14 2.78
C PHE A 14 23.10 -34.29 3.94
N PHE A 15 22.72 -35.52 4.34
CA PHE A 15 21.79 -35.74 5.46
C PHE A 15 22.49 -35.92 6.82
N SER A 16 23.83 -36.08 6.84
CA SER A 16 24.59 -36.25 8.07
C SER A 16 25.16 -34.95 8.65
N LEU A 17 25.01 -33.81 7.96
CA LEU A 17 25.46 -32.51 8.46
C LEU A 17 24.37 -31.73 9.20
N PHE A 18 23.14 -32.24 9.25
CA PHE A 18 22.04 -31.61 10.00
C PHE A 18 21.68 -32.30 11.34
N ALA A 19 22.37 -33.36 11.71
CA ALA A 19 22.03 -34.15 12.90
C ALA A 19 23.03 -34.00 14.06
N THR A 20 24.01 -33.10 14.00
CA THR A 20 24.99 -32.90 15.08
C THR A 20 24.97 -31.51 15.73
N ALA A 21 23.87 -30.78 15.62
CA ALA A 21 23.70 -29.49 16.30
C ALA A 21 22.69 -29.57 17.47
N CYS A 22 22.70 -30.65 18.24
CA CYS A 22 21.95 -30.75 19.49
C CYS A 22 22.80 -31.43 20.54
N SER A 23 23.76 -30.71 21.11
CA SER A 23 24.20 -30.79 22.50
C SER A 23 25.49 -29.98 22.68
N ASP A 24 25.35 -28.73 23.01
CA ASP A 24 26.29 -28.04 23.88
C ASP A 24 25.55 -26.92 24.59
N ASN A 25 25.47 -27.02 25.91
CA ASN A 25 24.96 -26.00 26.81
C ASN A 25 25.97 -24.84 26.90
N ASN A 26 26.16 -24.11 25.81
CA ASN A 26 26.73 -22.78 25.82
C ASN A 26 25.63 -21.80 25.43
N ASN A 27 25.10 -21.10 26.42
CA ASN A 27 24.20 -19.93 26.26
C ASN A 27 24.95 -18.75 25.60
N GLU A 28 25.63 -18.95 24.49
CA GLU A 28 25.98 -17.85 23.60
C GLU A 28 24.72 -17.47 22.81
N THR A 29 24.13 -16.37 23.17
CA THR A 29 23.06 -15.75 22.38
C THR A 29 23.62 -15.50 20.99
N TYR A 30 23.15 -16.27 20.00
CA TYR A 30 23.49 -16.02 18.59
C TYR A 30 23.10 -14.59 18.24
N VAL A 31 24.06 -13.77 17.86
CA VAL A 31 23.88 -12.42 17.39
C VAL A 31 23.99 -12.45 15.87
N GLU A 32 22.92 -12.10 15.19
CA GLU A 32 22.93 -12.02 13.73
C GLU A 32 23.96 -10.97 13.26
N PRO A 33 24.73 -11.26 12.21
CA PRO A 33 25.70 -10.31 11.69
C PRO A 33 24.97 -9.13 11.03
N ILE A 34 25.39 -7.91 11.31
CA ILE A 34 24.96 -6.72 10.59
C ILE A 34 25.64 -6.72 9.23
N LEU A 35 24.83 -6.87 8.18
CA LEU A 35 25.31 -6.87 6.79
C LEU A 35 25.46 -5.43 6.27
N SER A 36 26.19 -5.29 5.15
CA SER A 36 26.26 -4.00 4.44
C SER A 36 24.87 -3.53 4.00
N GLN A 37 24.67 -2.22 4.04
CA GLN A 37 23.42 -1.61 3.63
C GLN A 37 23.16 -1.83 2.14
N ILE A 38 21.90 -2.15 1.82
CA ILE A 38 21.36 -2.15 0.46
C ILE A 38 20.21 -1.14 0.37
N GLU A 39 19.99 -0.58 -0.82
CA GLU A 39 18.82 0.25 -1.14
C GLU A 39 17.86 -0.57 -2.03
N VAL A 40 16.76 -1.01 -1.46
CA VAL A 40 15.76 -1.86 -2.13
C VAL A 40 14.78 -1.01 -2.94
N SER A 41 14.37 0.11 -2.38
CA SER A 41 13.40 1.01 -3.01
C SER A 41 13.74 2.47 -2.75
N LYS A 42 13.27 3.34 -3.67
CA LYS A 42 13.39 4.79 -3.57
C LYS A 42 12.34 5.51 -4.39
N LEU A 43 12.08 6.77 -4.07
CA LEU A 43 11.34 7.66 -4.97
C LEU A 43 12.20 8.07 -6.16
N VAL A 44 11.57 8.14 -7.33
CA VAL A 44 12.16 8.63 -8.57
C VAL A 44 11.20 9.63 -9.19
N THR A 45 11.72 10.82 -9.54
CA THR A 45 10.97 11.82 -10.29
C THR A 45 11.57 11.97 -11.68
N GLU A 46 10.82 11.57 -12.69
CA GLU A 46 11.21 11.66 -14.11
C GLU A 46 10.11 12.39 -14.88
N ASN A 47 10.47 13.39 -15.67
CA ASN A 47 9.52 14.13 -16.49
C ASN A 47 8.30 14.67 -15.72
N ASN A 48 8.51 15.18 -14.51
CA ASN A 48 7.48 15.67 -13.58
C ASN A 48 6.48 14.59 -13.09
N LYS A 49 6.83 13.31 -13.21
CA LYS A 49 6.09 12.20 -12.62
C LYS A 49 6.92 11.56 -11.51
N THR A 50 6.37 11.50 -10.30
CA THR A 50 6.98 10.76 -9.19
C THR A 50 6.39 9.35 -9.11
N TYR A 51 7.25 8.37 -8.93
CA TYR A 51 6.89 6.97 -8.70
C TYR A 51 7.87 6.30 -7.75
N VAL A 52 7.48 5.18 -7.18
CA VAL A 52 8.39 4.32 -6.39
C VAL A 52 9.13 3.38 -7.33
N SER A 53 10.44 3.33 -7.20
CA SER A 53 11.29 2.34 -7.86
C SER A 53 11.68 1.25 -6.88
N VAL A 54 11.49 -0.01 -7.24
CA VAL A 54 11.90 -1.20 -6.50
C VAL A 54 12.88 -1.98 -7.37
N ASP A 55 14.07 -2.29 -6.86
CA ASP A 55 15.13 -2.95 -7.63
C ASP A 55 15.44 -2.25 -8.96
N GLY A 56 15.35 -0.92 -8.98
CA GLY A 56 15.56 -0.10 -10.18
C GLY A 56 14.41 -0.11 -11.18
N LYS A 57 13.28 -0.76 -10.89
CA LYS A 57 12.09 -0.82 -11.75
C LYS A 57 10.93 -0.02 -11.15
N PRO A 58 10.11 0.66 -11.98
CA PRO A 58 8.89 1.31 -11.51
C PRO A 58 7.94 0.31 -10.86
N PHE A 59 7.40 0.68 -9.71
CA PHE A 59 6.48 -0.14 -8.94
C PHE A 59 5.22 0.64 -8.60
N PRO A 60 4.07 0.35 -9.23
CA PRO A 60 2.80 0.93 -8.84
C PRO A 60 2.27 0.17 -7.62
N PHE A 61 2.00 0.86 -6.52
CA PHE A 61 1.36 0.23 -5.36
C PHE A 61 -0.08 -0.14 -5.70
N LEU A 62 -0.36 -1.42 -5.66
CA LEU A 62 -1.67 -2.02 -5.84
C LEU A 62 -1.80 -3.12 -4.79
N GLY A 63 -2.15 -2.71 -3.59
CA GLY A 63 -2.08 -3.54 -2.39
C GLY A 63 -3.40 -3.70 -1.66
N ALA A 64 -3.35 -4.51 -0.61
CA ALA A 64 -4.39 -4.59 0.41
C ALA A 64 -3.79 -4.87 1.78
N GLN A 65 -4.41 -4.33 2.81
CA GLN A 65 -4.00 -4.57 4.19
C GLN A 65 -4.49 -5.95 4.65
N ILE A 66 -3.60 -6.70 5.29
CA ILE A 66 -3.91 -7.91 6.05
C ILE A 66 -3.66 -7.57 7.51
N ARG A 67 -4.72 -7.40 8.30
CA ARG A 67 -4.66 -7.01 9.71
C ARG A 67 -4.11 -8.14 10.59
N LEU A 68 -2.81 -8.47 10.36
CA LEU A 68 -2.11 -9.53 11.07
C LEU A 68 -2.24 -9.40 12.59
N ASP A 69 -2.17 -8.17 13.09
CA ASP A 69 -2.35 -7.84 14.50
C ASP A 69 -3.70 -8.32 15.04
N ALA A 70 -4.79 -8.05 14.33
CA ALA A 70 -6.14 -8.48 14.71
C ALA A 70 -6.33 -9.98 14.54
N LEU A 71 -5.90 -10.55 13.41
CA LEU A 71 -6.05 -11.97 13.12
C LEU A 71 -5.39 -12.85 14.20
N LEU A 72 -4.16 -12.51 14.61
CA LEU A 72 -3.45 -13.27 15.64
C LEU A 72 -3.97 -13.00 17.05
N ASN A 73 -4.24 -11.72 17.40
CA ASN A 73 -4.55 -11.34 18.78
C ASN A 73 -6.04 -11.33 19.10
N CYS A 74 -6.92 -11.06 18.14
CA CYS A 74 -8.37 -11.02 18.35
C CYS A 74 -9.05 -12.30 17.85
N ASP A 75 -8.83 -12.70 16.60
CA ASP A 75 -9.42 -13.92 16.02
C ASP A 75 -8.72 -15.21 16.47
N LYS A 76 -7.55 -15.10 17.13
CA LYS A 76 -6.76 -16.24 17.62
C LYS A 76 -6.32 -17.22 16.52
N MET A 77 -6.17 -16.71 15.30
CA MET A 77 -5.65 -17.51 14.20
C MET A 77 -4.21 -17.94 14.45
N THR A 78 -3.87 -19.12 13.96
CA THR A 78 -2.48 -19.56 13.84
C THR A 78 -1.82 -18.86 12.65
N ILE A 79 -0.49 -18.74 12.67
CA ILE A 79 0.24 -18.15 11.55
C ILE A 79 0.00 -18.92 10.22
N ASN A 80 -0.22 -20.24 10.28
CA ASN A 80 -0.53 -21.05 9.11
C ASN A 80 -1.91 -20.74 8.51
N GLU A 81 -2.88 -20.36 9.31
CA GLU A 81 -4.21 -19.95 8.82
C GLU A 81 -4.13 -18.60 8.12
N VAL A 82 -3.26 -17.69 8.60
CA VAL A 82 -3.02 -16.39 7.98
C VAL A 82 -2.45 -16.53 6.57
N GLU A 83 -1.75 -17.61 6.24
CA GLU A 83 -1.22 -17.85 4.89
C GLU A 83 -2.31 -17.77 3.80
N ASN A 84 -3.56 -18.15 4.10
CA ASN A 84 -4.66 -18.08 3.13
C ASN A 84 -4.96 -16.66 2.65
N TYR A 85 -4.68 -15.64 3.47
CA TYR A 85 -4.85 -14.24 3.08
C TYR A 85 -3.86 -13.84 1.99
N PHE A 86 -2.60 -14.31 2.06
CA PHE A 86 -1.59 -14.08 1.02
C PHE A 86 -1.97 -14.75 -0.30
N LYS A 87 -2.51 -15.97 -0.23
CA LYS A 87 -3.06 -16.66 -1.38
C LYS A 87 -4.21 -15.86 -2.02
N LYS A 88 -5.13 -15.32 -1.22
CA LYS A 88 -6.24 -14.48 -1.71
C LYS A 88 -5.75 -13.17 -2.31
N ALA A 89 -4.74 -12.54 -1.73
CA ALA A 89 -4.11 -11.35 -2.30
C ALA A 89 -3.52 -11.63 -3.70
N GLN A 90 -2.82 -12.75 -3.87
CA GLN A 90 -2.31 -13.20 -5.17
C GLN A 90 -3.46 -13.50 -6.16
N GLU A 91 -4.49 -14.23 -5.74
CA GLU A 91 -5.66 -14.56 -6.59
C GLU A 91 -6.39 -13.29 -7.06
N LEU A 92 -6.46 -12.26 -6.21
CA LEU A 92 -7.00 -10.94 -6.55
C LEU A 92 -6.16 -10.22 -7.61
N GLY A 93 -4.87 -10.55 -7.72
CA GLY A 93 -3.92 -9.94 -8.65
C GLY A 93 -3.12 -8.79 -8.07
N LEU A 94 -3.11 -8.64 -6.74
CA LEU A 94 -2.31 -7.63 -6.05
C LEU A 94 -0.81 -7.87 -6.26
N ASN A 95 -0.02 -6.80 -6.21
CA ASN A 95 1.44 -6.88 -6.28
C ASN A 95 2.10 -6.67 -4.92
N CYS A 96 1.38 -6.15 -3.94
CA CYS A 96 1.86 -6.00 -2.57
C CYS A 96 0.75 -6.25 -1.54
N VAL A 97 1.17 -6.44 -0.30
CA VAL A 97 0.32 -6.51 0.88
C VAL A 97 0.86 -5.58 1.96
N GLN A 98 -0.05 -4.94 2.67
CA GLN A 98 0.27 -4.13 3.84
C GLN A 98 0.13 -4.99 5.10
N ILE A 99 1.21 -5.12 5.88
CA ILE A 99 1.23 -6.00 7.04
C ILE A 99 1.63 -5.21 8.29
N PRO A 100 0.71 -5.06 9.25
CA PRO A 100 1.06 -4.55 10.57
C PRO A 100 2.04 -5.47 11.29
N ILE A 101 3.21 -4.94 11.60
CA ILE A 101 4.20 -5.56 12.48
C ILE A 101 4.30 -4.69 13.72
N SER A 102 3.95 -5.24 14.87
CA SER A 102 3.95 -4.50 16.12
C SER A 102 5.31 -4.58 16.83
N TRP A 103 5.59 -3.55 17.62
CA TRP A 103 6.80 -3.55 18.46
C TRP A 103 6.84 -4.76 19.39
N ASN A 104 5.72 -5.10 20.05
CA ASN A 104 5.67 -6.27 20.94
C ASN A 104 5.92 -7.60 20.22
N MET A 105 5.53 -7.70 18.95
CA MET A 105 5.79 -8.90 18.13
C MET A 105 7.29 -9.11 17.89
N VAL A 106 8.04 -8.00 17.76
CA VAL A 106 9.47 -8.00 17.46
C VAL A 106 10.32 -8.07 18.74
N GLU A 107 9.94 -7.32 19.77
CA GLU A 107 10.69 -7.20 21.03
C GLU A 107 9.78 -7.40 22.25
N PRO A 108 9.30 -8.63 22.50
CA PRO A 108 8.38 -8.92 23.61
C PRO A 108 8.98 -8.66 24.99
N LYS A 109 10.30 -8.65 25.10
CA LYS A 109 11.07 -8.32 26.32
C LYS A 109 12.25 -7.44 25.94
N GLU A 110 12.61 -6.52 26.81
CA GLU A 110 13.71 -5.58 26.59
C GLU A 110 14.99 -6.27 26.07
N ASN A 111 15.46 -5.83 24.90
CA ASN A 111 16.63 -6.37 24.18
C ASN A 111 16.54 -7.89 23.87
N LYS A 112 15.32 -8.45 23.81
CA LYS A 112 15.07 -9.83 23.40
C LYS A 112 14.15 -9.84 22.19
N TYR A 113 14.72 -10.13 21.04
CA TYR A 113 14.01 -10.12 19.77
C TYR A 113 13.47 -11.50 19.41
N ASP A 114 12.27 -11.54 18.87
CA ASP A 114 11.62 -12.72 18.28
C ASP A 114 11.15 -12.39 16.87
N TYR A 115 11.73 -13.02 15.88
CA TYR A 115 11.40 -12.81 14.48
C TYR A 115 10.60 -13.97 13.87
N SER A 116 10.12 -14.92 14.67
CA SER A 116 9.47 -16.13 14.18
C SER A 116 8.25 -15.83 13.29
N ILE A 117 7.39 -14.89 13.72
CA ILE A 117 6.22 -14.46 12.94
C ILE A 117 6.67 -13.69 11.70
N VAL A 118 7.61 -12.78 11.84
CA VAL A 118 8.16 -12.00 10.70
C VAL A 118 8.72 -12.94 9.63
N ASN A 119 9.50 -13.95 10.03
CA ASN A 119 10.05 -14.95 9.11
C ASN A 119 8.96 -15.70 8.33
N SER A 120 7.88 -16.08 9.01
CA SER A 120 6.74 -16.75 8.36
C SER A 120 6.08 -15.82 7.33
N ILE A 121 5.87 -14.55 7.68
CA ILE A 121 5.31 -13.55 6.75
C ILE A 121 6.21 -13.35 5.54
N LEU A 122 7.52 -13.19 5.73
CA LEU A 122 8.48 -13.06 4.63
C LEU A 122 8.47 -14.28 3.70
N GLN A 123 8.33 -15.49 4.27
CA GLN A 123 8.17 -16.72 3.49
C GLN A 123 6.88 -16.69 2.64
N PHE A 124 5.75 -16.25 3.21
CA PHE A 124 4.49 -16.16 2.48
C PHE A 124 4.56 -15.12 1.36
N VAL A 125 5.12 -13.94 1.63
CA VAL A 125 5.37 -12.91 0.61
C VAL A 125 6.17 -13.48 -0.57
N ASN A 126 7.27 -14.18 -0.29
CA ASN A 126 8.09 -14.82 -1.31
C ASN A 126 7.36 -15.96 -2.04
N LYS A 127 6.61 -16.79 -1.31
CA LYS A 127 5.87 -17.94 -1.86
C LYS A 127 4.80 -17.50 -2.86
N TYR A 128 4.10 -16.41 -2.56
CA TYR A 128 3.02 -15.90 -3.40
C TYR A 128 3.47 -14.81 -4.38
N ASN A 129 4.79 -14.58 -4.50
CA ASN A 129 5.38 -13.57 -5.39
C ASN A 129 4.77 -12.17 -5.19
N LEU A 130 4.55 -11.80 -3.95
CA LEU A 130 4.09 -10.49 -3.52
C LEU A 130 5.28 -9.66 -3.02
N LYS A 131 5.07 -8.38 -2.88
CA LYS A 131 5.92 -7.49 -2.06
C LYS A 131 5.15 -7.09 -0.79
N MET A 132 5.84 -6.55 0.18
CA MET A 132 5.27 -6.16 1.46
C MET A 132 5.56 -4.70 1.77
N GLU A 133 4.54 -3.96 2.13
CA GLU A 133 4.66 -2.77 2.96
C GLU A 133 4.58 -3.18 4.42
N LEU A 134 5.61 -2.87 5.18
CA LEU A 134 5.64 -3.10 6.61
C LEU A 134 5.00 -1.89 7.32
N LEU A 135 3.88 -2.10 8.02
CA LEU A 135 3.27 -1.07 8.83
C LEU A 135 3.80 -1.21 10.26
N TRP A 136 4.58 -0.22 10.71
CA TRP A 136 5.16 -0.25 12.06
C TRP A 136 4.13 0.24 13.07
N PHE A 137 3.51 -0.71 13.77
CA PHE A 137 2.53 -0.43 14.81
C PHE A 137 3.21 -0.38 16.17
N SER A 138 3.21 0.80 16.78
CA SER A 138 3.89 1.10 18.02
C SER A 138 3.12 2.13 18.87
N THR A 139 3.79 3.12 19.37
CA THR A 139 3.33 4.05 20.41
C THR A 139 2.20 4.99 20.01
N ASN A 140 1.98 5.23 18.73
CA ASN A 140 0.86 6.09 18.29
C ASN A 140 -0.44 5.35 18.05
N MET A 141 -0.41 4.01 18.12
CA MET A 141 -1.62 3.21 17.95
C MET A 141 -2.63 3.50 19.06
N VAL A 142 -3.88 3.42 18.68
CA VAL A 142 -5.01 3.73 19.56
C VAL A 142 -5.72 2.44 19.97
N GLY A 143 -6.29 2.46 21.16
CA GLY A 143 -7.24 1.48 21.55
C GLY A 143 -6.76 0.34 22.43
N ASP A 144 -7.64 -0.63 22.63
CA ASP A 144 -7.39 -1.86 23.40
C ASP A 144 -6.24 -2.70 22.84
N SER A 145 -5.86 -2.42 21.61
CA SER A 145 -4.71 -3.02 20.92
C SER A 145 -3.36 -2.73 21.60
N PHE A 146 -3.26 -1.72 22.43
CA PHE A 146 -2.01 -1.43 23.16
C PHE A 146 -1.44 -2.61 23.90
N SER A 147 -2.28 -3.43 24.50
CA SER A 147 -1.85 -4.58 25.29
C SER A 147 -1.08 -5.63 24.49
N TYR A 148 -1.28 -5.69 23.18
CA TYR A 148 -0.59 -6.62 22.30
C TYR A 148 0.32 -5.94 21.26
N LEU A 149 0.22 -4.62 21.07
CA LEU A 149 1.07 -3.88 20.14
C LEU A 149 2.37 -3.38 20.79
N ILE A 150 2.33 -3.02 22.07
CA ILE A 150 3.45 -2.43 22.80
C ILE A 150 4.00 -3.44 23.81
N PRO A 151 5.33 -3.60 23.94
CA PRO A 151 5.94 -4.53 24.89
C PRO A 151 5.58 -4.21 26.33
N GLN A 152 5.40 -5.24 27.17
CA GLN A 152 5.03 -5.08 28.57
C GLN A 152 6.04 -4.25 29.38
N TYR A 153 7.33 -4.34 29.08
CA TYR A 153 8.33 -3.53 29.78
C TYR A 153 8.19 -2.04 29.47
N VAL A 154 7.70 -1.69 28.27
CA VAL A 154 7.35 -0.30 27.91
C VAL A 154 6.07 0.12 28.64
N LEU A 155 5.07 -0.75 28.67
CA LEU A 155 3.80 -0.48 29.37
C LEU A 155 3.97 -0.33 30.87
N GLN A 156 4.95 -0.97 31.52
CA GLN A 156 5.26 -0.80 32.94
C GLN A 156 5.78 0.61 33.25
N GLU A 157 6.51 1.22 32.32
CA GLU A 157 6.95 2.62 32.42
C GLU A 157 5.85 3.62 32.00
N TYR A 158 4.77 3.12 31.46
CA TYR A 158 3.68 3.86 30.83
C TYR A 158 3.07 4.94 31.73
N ASN A 159 2.79 4.60 33.00
CA ASN A 159 2.21 5.54 33.95
C ASN A 159 3.06 6.79 34.20
N LYS A 160 4.35 6.74 33.86
CA LYS A 160 5.28 7.86 34.03
C LYS A 160 5.32 8.77 32.79
N ARG A 161 4.84 8.27 31.62
CA ARG A 161 5.10 8.89 30.31
C ARG A 161 3.87 9.21 29.49
N LEU A 162 2.68 9.02 30.06
CA LEU A 162 1.42 9.28 29.37
C LEU A 162 0.95 10.72 29.52
N SER A 163 0.35 11.24 28.47
CA SER A 163 -0.49 12.43 28.53
C SER A 163 -1.83 12.11 29.22
N ARG A 164 -2.35 13.06 29.95
CA ARG A 164 -3.65 12.96 30.63
C ARG A 164 -4.51 14.16 30.27
N ASN A 165 -5.84 13.99 30.31
CA ASN A 165 -6.77 15.09 30.18
C ASN A 165 -6.84 15.92 31.50
N ASP A 166 -7.62 16.99 31.50
CA ASP A 166 -7.77 17.90 32.63
C ASP A 166 -8.33 17.25 33.90
N GLU A 167 -9.08 16.17 33.75
CA GLU A 167 -9.64 15.41 34.87
C GLU A 167 -8.62 14.42 35.47
N GLY A 168 -7.38 14.39 34.91
CA GLY A 168 -6.35 13.44 35.32
C GLY A 168 -6.54 12.04 34.72
N ASN A 169 -7.55 11.87 33.87
CA ASN A 169 -7.77 10.63 33.15
C ASN A 169 -6.81 10.55 31.93
N PHE A 170 -6.44 9.33 31.57
CA PHE A 170 -5.73 9.10 30.33
C PHE A 170 -6.60 9.53 29.15
N TRP A 171 -5.96 10.05 28.14
CA TRP A 171 -6.65 10.46 26.96
C TRP A 171 -7.32 9.26 26.26
N ASN A 172 -8.56 9.46 25.86
CA ASN A 172 -9.42 8.41 25.36
C ASN A 172 -9.78 8.68 23.90
N TYR A 173 -9.52 7.70 23.03
CA TYR A 173 -9.94 7.71 21.64
C TYR A 173 -10.90 6.55 21.38
N TYR A 174 -12.09 6.83 20.90
CA TYR A 174 -13.15 5.83 20.71
C TYR A 174 -13.38 4.91 21.93
N GLY A 175 -13.33 5.47 23.14
CA GLY A 175 -13.42 4.64 24.33
C GLY A 175 -12.09 4.06 24.83
N TYR A 176 -10.98 4.31 24.14
CA TYR A 176 -9.67 3.77 24.45
C TYR A 176 -8.86 4.70 25.35
N GLN A 177 -8.14 4.12 26.30
CA GLN A 177 -7.72 4.85 27.50
C GLN A 177 -6.34 5.49 27.43
N TYR A 178 -5.56 5.37 26.33
CA TYR A 178 -4.15 5.71 26.39
C TYR A 178 -3.61 6.35 25.12
N THR A 179 -2.87 7.44 25.27
CA THR A 179 -2.01 8.01 24.22
C THR A 179 -0.62 8.25 24.80
N MET A 180 0.41 7.79 24.13
CA MET A 180 1.78 8.00 24.53
C MET A 180 2.27 9.40 24.16
N ILE A 181 3.27 9.88 24.88
CA ILE A 181 4.04 11.06 24.49
C ILE A 181 5.03 10.59 23.43
N LEU A 182 4.75 10.88 22.17
CA LEU A 182 5.49 10.35 21.04
C LEU A 182 6.95 10.85 20.96
N ASP A 183 7.27 11.98 21.57
CA ASP A 183 8.63 12.55 21.62
C ASP A 183 9.37 12.30 22.94
N ASP A 184 8.88 11.37 23.77
CA ASP A 184 9.62 10.92 24.94
C ASP A 184 10.95 10.26 24.54
N GLU A 185 12.07 10.81 24.96
CA GLU A 185 13.42 10.37 24.55
C GLU A 185 13.68 8.89 24.84
N TRP A 186 13.23 8.41 26.01
CA TRP A 186 13.42 6.99 26.37
C TRP A 186 12.61 6.06 25.47
N ILE A 187 11.38 6.45 25.12
CA ILE A 187 10.50 5.69 24.23
C ILE A 187 11.10 5.66 22.82
N LEU A 188 11.49 6.83 22.28
CA LEU A 188 12.07 6.94 20.94
C LEU A 188 13.37 6.16 20.81
N GLU A 189 14.23 6.18 21.85
CA GLU A 189 15.46 5.39 21.86
C GLU A 189 15.17 3.89 21.76
N ARG A 190 14.19 3.39 22.52
CA ARG A 190 13.79 1.97 22.50
C ARG A 190 13.14 1.59 21.19
N GLU A 191 12.21 2.37 20.73
CA GLU A 191 11.50 2.15 19.47
C GLU A 191 12.46 2.13 18.28
N THR A 192 13.37 3.08 18.18
CA THR A 192 14.37 3.12 17.11
C THR A 192 15.32 1.93 17.14
N LYS A 193 15.71 1.45 18.31
CA LYS A 193 16.48 0.21 18.44
C LYS A 193 15.72 -1.00 17.92
N ALA A 194 14.44 -1.13 18.28
CA ALA A 194 13.59 -2.25 17.87
C ALA A 194 13.39 -2.29 16.35
N ILE A 195 13.01 -1.14 15.74
CA ILE A 195 12.77 -1.10 14.30
C ILE A 195 14.08 -1.26 13.50
N THR A 196 15.21 -0.73 14.00
CA THR A 196 16.52 -0.94 13.37
C THR A 196 16.91 -2.42 13.41
N ALA A 197 16.71 -3.09 14.55
CA ALA A 197 16.98 -4.51 14.69
C ALA A 197 16.11 -5.34 13.72
N LEU A 198 14.82 -4.99 13.59
CA LEU A 198 13.91 -5.63 12.64
C LEU A 198 14.41 -5.50 11.19
N PHE A 199 14.78 -4.31 10.73
CA PHE A 199 15.25 -4.12 9.35
C PHE A 199 16.63 -4.74 9.09
N ASN A 200 17.48 -4.80 10.09
CA ASN A 200 18.75 -5.56 10.01
C ASN A 200 18.48 -7.06 9.91
N HIS A 201 17.52 -7.59 10.67
CA HIS A 201 17.07 -8.97 10.56
C HIS A 201 16.48 -9.27 9.18
N ILE A 202 15.62 -8.42 8.65
CA ILE A 202 15.06 -8.58 7.28
C ILE A 202 16.19 -8.67 6.26
N ARG A 203 17.24 -7.84 6.38
CA ARG A 203 18.41 -7.91 5.48
C ARG A 203 19.13 -9.25 5.60
N TYR A 204 19.35 -9.71 6.83
CA TYR A 204 19.99 -11.01 7.09
C TYR A 204 19.13 -12.14 6.51
N TRP A 205 17.85 -12.18 6.84
CA TRP A 205 16.92 -13.19 6.35
C TRP A 205 16.85 -13.23 4.81
N ASP A 206 16.73 -12.08 4.18
CA ASP A 206 16.64 -11.97 2.72
C ASP A 206 17.91 -12.49 2.05
N SER A 207 19.09 -12.20 2.60
CA SER A 207 20.36 -12.72 2.10
C SER A 207 20.47 -14.25 2.15
N GLN A 208 19.78 -14.88 3.09
CA GLN A 208 19.70 -16.34 3.21
C GLN A 208 18.61 -16.96 2.33
N ASN A 209 17.71 -16.13 1.77
CA ASN A 209 16.54 -16.57 0.99
C ASN A 209 16.55 -16.07 -0.47
N GLY A 210 17.72 -15.70 -0.98
CA GLY A 210 17.98 -15.43 -2.41
C GLY A 210 17.84 -13.98 -2.82
N ASP A 211 17.97 -13.03 -1.90
CA ASP A 211 17.93 -11.57 -2.14
C ASP A 211 16.74 -11.16 -3.00
N LYS A 212 15.54 -11.58 -2.59
CA LYS A 212 14.29 -11.31 -3.31
C LYS A 212 13.65 -9.98 -2.95
N HIS A 213 14.20 -9.30 -1.94
CA HIS A 213 13.74 -8.01 -1.46
C HIS A 213 12.22 -8.00 -1.17
N PRO A 214 11.74 -8.83 -0.23
CA PRO A 214 10.31 -8.97 0.03
C PRO A 214 9.67 -7.70 0.59
N VAL A 215 10.37 -6.93 1.44
CA VAL A 215 9.88 -5.67 2.01
C VAL A 215 10.34 -4.50 1.16
N ILE A 216 9.41 -3.67 0.71
CA ILE A 216 9.70 -2.57 -0.22
C ILE A 216 9.32 -1.19 0.31
N SER A 217 8.59 -1.11 1.40
CA SER A 217 8.15 0.13 2.04
C SER A 217 7.99 -0.06 3.52
N ALA A 218 8.16 1.01 4.29
CA ALA A 218 7.85 1.07 5.71
C ALA A 218 6.90 2.25 6.00
N GLN A 219 5.71 1.96 6.50
CA GLN A 219 4.87 2.98 7.11
C GLN A 219 5.36 3.24 8.53
N ILE A 220 5.63 4.49 8.83
CA ILE A 220 6.08 4.93 10.14
C ILE A 220 4.88 5.45 10.92
N HIS A 221 4.48 4.72 11.92
CA HIS A 221 3.25 4.95 12.68
C HIS A 221 1.98 4.85 11.82
N ASN A 222 0.81 4.93 12.45
CA ASN A 222 -0.48 4.90 11.78
C ASN A 222 -1.30 6.12 12.16
N GLU A 223 -1.75 6.87 11.17
CA GLU A 223 -2.64 8.04 11.35
C GLU A 223 -2.23 8.96 12.51
N PRO A 224 -0.96 9.38 12.60
CA PRO A 224 -0.48 10.13 13.77
C PRO A 224 -1.16 11.50 13.92
N ASP A 225 -1.67 12.07 12.84
CA ASP A 225 -2.44 13.31 12.82
C ASP A 225 -3.83 13.17 13.45
N ALA A 226 -4.30 11.97 13.67
CA ALA A 226 -5.48 11.69 14.47
C ALA A 226 -5.37 12.29 15.88
N LEU A 227 -4.17 12.34 16.48
CA LEU A 227 -3.92 13.02 17.73
C LEU A 227 -4.32 14.50 17.70
N MET A 228 -4.21 15.15 16.53
CA MET A 228 -4.60 16.55 16.35
C MET A 228 -6.11 16.73 16.36
N ARG A 229 -6.87 15.77 15.79
CA ARG A 229 -8.34 15.81 15.79
C ARG A 229 -8.91 15.75 17.20
N TRP A 230 -8.45 14.83 18.00
CA TRP A 230 -9.07 14.58 19.31
C TRP A 230 -8.79 15.64 20.32
N ARG A 231 -7.73 16.38 20.11
CA ARG A 231 -7.48 17.59 20.86
C ARG A 231 -8.61 18.64 20.78
N ILE A 232 -9.43 18.58 19.73
CA ILE A 232 -10.56 19.50 19.54
C ILE A 232 -11.74 19.12 20.42
N ASP A 233 -12.00 17.83 20.46
CA ASP A 233 -13.13 17.28 21.21
C ASP A 233 -12.81 17.22 22.72
N GLN A 234 -11.54 17.12 23.05
CA GLN A 234 -10.99 17.00 24.40
C GLN A 234 -10.19 18.25 24.74
N LYS A 235 -10.82 19.17 25.43
CA LYS A 235 -10.39 20.56 25.55
C LYS A 235 -8.94 20.79 25.96
N ASP A 236 -8.28 19.94 26.73
CA ASP A 236 -6.90 20.19 27.17
C ASP A 236 -6.12 18.89 27.42
N LEU A 237 -5.26 18.50 26.46
CA LEU A 237 -4.21 17.53 26.72
C LEU A 237 -3.13 18.16 27.59
N LYS A 238 -2.67 17.43 28.59
CA LYS A 238 -1.57 17.84 29.46
C LYS A 238 -0.52 16.76 29.54
N TYR A 239 0.73 17.20 29.68
CA TYR A 239 1.79 16.31 30.16
C TYR A 239 1.47 15.85 31.58
N ARG A 240 2.16 14.80 32.02
CA ARG A 240 1.99 14.25 33.36
C ARG A 240 2.18 15.26 34.50
N ASP A 241 3.09 16.23 34.32
CA ASP A 241 3.36 17.30 35.27
C ASP A 241 2.28 18.39 35.30
N GLY A 242 1.23 18.24 34.50
CA GLY A 242 0.14 19.20 34.36
C GLY A 242 0.38 20.31 33.34
N THR A 243 1.54 20.34 32.68
CA THR A 243 1.84 21.33 31.64
C THR A 243 0.92 21.12 30.45
N PRO A 244 0.20 22.17 29.96
CA PRO A 244 -0.68 22.05 28.82
C PRO A 244 0.08 21.66 27.53
N LEU A 245 -0.45 20.70 26.78
CA LEU A 245 0.04 20.35 25.46
C LEU A 245 -0.66 21.20 24.40
N SER A 246 0.02 22.24 23.90
CA SER A 246 -0.52 23.08 22.81
C SER A 246 -0.63 22.29 21.51
N LYS A 247 -1.47 22.77 20.57
CA LYS A 247 -1.58 22.17 19.22
C LYS A 247 -0.24 22.14 18.50
N GLU A 248 0.50 23.22 18.56
CA GLU A 248 1.81 23.32 17.93
C GLU A 248 2.82 22.34 18.54
N LYS A 249 2.81 22.21 19.86
CA LYS A 249 3.66 21.22 20.53
C LYS A 249 3.25 19.79 20.21
N ALA A 250 1.95 19.49 20.09
CA ALA A 250 1.47 18.17 19.66
C ALA A 250 1.93 17.84 18.22
N TRP A 251 1.87 18.82 17.32
CA TRP A 251 2.37 18.65 15.96
C TRP A 251 3.88 18.44 15.92
N THR A 252 4.64 19.21 16.66
CA THR A 252 6.10 19.03 16.82
C THR A 252 6.44 17.65 17.36
N MET A 253 5.68 17.15 18.32
CA MET A 253 5.84 15.81 18.88
C MET A 253 5.64 14.72 17.82
N ILE A 254 4.58 14.84 17.00
CA ILE A 254 4.30 13.92 15.90
C ILE A 254 5.44 13.94 14.88
N THR A 255 5.81 15.11 14.38
CA THR A 255 6.84 15.24 13.35
C THR A 255 8.22 14.80 13.82
N ASN A 256 8.56 15.06 15.09
CA ASN A 256 9.82 14.57 15.69
C ASN A 256 9.86 13.04 15.76
N ALA A 257 8.78 12.40 16.20
CA ALA A 257 8.69 10.95 16.26
C ALA A 257 8.81 10.33 14.85
N LEU A 258 8.03 10.82 13.89
CA LEU A 258 8.08 10.35 12.50
C LEU A 258 9.49 10.46 11.89
N ASN A 259 10.12 11.62 12.08
CA ASN A 259 11.47 11.86 11.57
C ASN A 259 12.50 10.93 12.20
N THR A 260 12.41 10.72 13.51
CA THR A 260 13.37 9.92 14.28
C THR A 260 13.25 8.43 13.92
N VAL A 261 12.04 7.89 13.95
CA VAL A 261 11.77 6.47 13.64
C VAL A 261 12.01 6.19 12.15
N GLY A 262 11.59 7.09 11.25
CA GLY A 262 11.83 6.95 9.82
C GLY A 262 13.33 6.95 9.47
N LYS A 263 14.13 7.81 10.11
CA LYS A 263 15.60 7.78 9.97
C LYS A 263 16.21 6.47 10.43
N ALA A 264 15.65 5.83 11.45
CA ALA A 264 16.14 4.55 11.93
C ALA A 264 16.00 3.45 10.86
N VAL A 265 14.89 3.42 10.12
CA VAL A 265 14.71 2.53 8.96
C VAL A 265 15.71 2.86 7.85
N LYS A 266 15.83 4.13 7.48
CA LYS A 266 16.74 4.56 6.37
C LYS A 266 18.21 4.32 6.67
N ASN A 267 18.59 4.27 7.93
CA ASN A 267 19.96 4.02 8.40
C ASN A 267 20.25 2.54 8.72
N SER A 268 19.23 1.68 8.65
CA SER A 268 19.41 0.23 8.83
C SER A 268 20.16 -0.39 7.64
N SER A 269 20.51 -1.66 7.75
CA SER A 269 21.15 -2.39 6.64
C SER A 269 20.22 -2.73 5.47
N TYR A 270 18.88 -2.52 5.62
CA TYR A 270 17.85 -2.78 4.62
C TYR A 270 17.04 -1.51 4.37
N ARG A 271 17.53 -0.64 3.48
CA ARG A 271 16.90 0.64 3.22
C ARG A 271 15.74 0.52 2.24
N VAL A 272 14.57 0.97 2.65
CA VAL A 272 13.37 1.07 1.84
C VAL A 272 12.82 2.50 1.88
N VAL A 273 11.88 2.83 0.98
CA VAL A 273 11.09 4.05 1.11
C VAL A 273 10.30 4.04 2.40
N THR A 274 10.24 5.17 3.05
CA THR A 274 9.45 5.38 4.28
C THR A 274 8.27 6.28 3.98
N ARG A 275 7.12 5.95 4.53
CA ARG A 275 5.91 6.75 4.40
C ARG A 275 5.15 6.88 5.72
N VAL A 276 4.16 7.73 5.71
CA VAL A 276 3.12 7.79 6.73
C VAL A 276 1.76 7.94 6.05
N ASN A 277 0.71 7.42 6.66
CA ASN A 277 -0.67 7.67 6.28
C ASN A 277 -1.24 8.78 7.15
N LEU A 278 -1.99 9.70 6.54
CA LEU A 278 -2.66 10.79 7.23
C LEU A 278 -4.16 10.74 6.95
N ILE A 279 -4.96 11.04 7.98
CA ILE A 279 -6.43 11.09 7.87
C ILE A 279 -6.88 12.39 7.21
N TYR A 280 -6.10 13.47 7.37
CA TYR A 280 -6.50 14.80 7.00
C TYR A 280 -5.72 15.31 5.80
N GLY A 281 -6.46 15.52 4.69
CA GLY A 281 -5.99 16.27 3.54
C GLY A 281 -6.20 17.78 3.72
N ASP A 282 -5.32 18.57 3.11
CA ASP A 282 -5.49 20.02 3.07
C ASP A 282 -6.73 20.39 2.24
N GLY A 283 -7.59 21.24 2.80
CA GLY A 283 -8.77 21.78 2.11
C GLY A 283 -10.03 20.89 2.07
N ILE A 284 -9.97 19.63 2.51
CA ILE A 284 -11.11 18.72 2.50
C ILE A 284 -11.49 18.26 3.91
N ASN A 285 -10.60 18.48 4.84
CA ASN A 285 -10.86 18.24 6.24
C ASN A 285 -12.03 19.10 6.73
N PRO A 286 -13.11 18.50 7.27
CA PRO A 286 -14.21 19.27 7.83
C PRO A 286 -13.78 20.15 9.02
N PHE A 287 -12.55 19.96 9.54
CA PHE A 287 -12.01 20.69 10.67
C PHE A 287 -10.58 21.25 10.42
N PRO A 288 -10.29 21.91 9.28
CA PRO A 288 -8.92 22.34 8.94
C PRO A 288 -8.33 23.30 9.98
N GLU A 289 -9.16 24.20 10.54
CA GLU A 289 -8.74 25.16 11.58
C GLU A 289 -8.45 24.49 12.91
N ALA A 290 -9.01 23.33 13.11
CA ALA A 290 -9.01 22.66 14.38
C ALA A 290 -7.86 21.66 14.51
N THR A 291 -7.41 21.04 13.44
CA THR A 291 -6.39 19.99 13.51
C THR A 291 -4.96 20.55 13.49
N ASN A 292 -4.69 21.64 12.82
CA ASN A 292 -3.31 22.11 12.52
C ASN A 292 -2.42 21.04 11.84
N ALA A 293 -3.00 19.99 11.29
CA ALA A 293 -2.24 19.02 10.52
C ALA A 293 -1.73 19.66 9.22
N ARG A 294 -0.44 19.53 8.97
CA ARG A 294 0.22 20.11 7.80
C ARG A 294 0.96 19.01 7.05
N PRO A 295 0.31 18.36 6.08
CA PRO A 295 0.91 17.24 5.33
C PRO A 295 2.29 17.58 4.75
N LYS A 296 2.48 18.81 4.26
CA LYS A 296 3.76 19.25 3.72
C LYS A 296 4.90 19.23 4.76
N ASP A 297 4.64 19.58 6.02
CA ASP A 297 5.65 19.52 7.07
C ASP A 297 6.16 18.09 7.28
N VAL A 298 5.26 17.10 7.13
CA VAL A 298 5.61 15.67 7.22
C VAL A 298 6.42 15.24 6.01
N PHE A 299 6.01 15.67 4.81
CA PHE A 299 6.74 15.37 3.57
C PHE A 299 8.17 15.98 3.58
N ASP A 300 8.37 17.12 4.20
CA ASP A 300 9.68 17.77 4.30
C ASP A 300 10.65 17.09 5.31
N LEU A 301 10.18 16.06 6.06
CA LEU A 301 11.02 15.33 7.01
C LEU A 301 12.03 14.41 6.29
N GLN A 302 13.26 14.40 6.76
CA GLN A 302 14.30 13.52 6.19
C GLN A 302 14.02 12.01 6.43
N GLY A 303 13.23 11.71 7.45
CA GLY A 303 12.82 10.34 7.80
C GLY A 303 11.65 9.83 6.96
N ILE A 304 10.99 10.67 6.17
CA ILE A 304 9.80 10.30 5.38
C ILE A 304 10.08 10.62 3.91
N ASP A 305 9.80 9.68 3.03
CA ASP A 305 9.99 9.84 1.60
C ASP A 305 8.70 10.30 0.90
N PHE A 306 7.53 9.81 1.33
CA PHE A 306 6.24 10.25 0.82
C PHE A 306 5.12 10.10 1.85
N ILE A 307 4.00 10.75 1.59
CA ILE A 307 2.82 10.69 2.43
C ILE A 307 1.64 10.12 1.65
N GLY A 308 0.90 9.21 2.28
CA GLY A 308 -0.36 8.67 1.77
C GLY A 308 -1.57 9.26 2.49
N VAL A 309 -2.75 9.03 1.94
CA VAL A 309 -4.02 9.48 2.50
C VAL A 309 -4.95 8.31 2.80
N ASP A 310 -5.59 8.33 3.98
CA ASP A 310 -6.65 7.42 4.35
C ASP A 310 -7.98 8.05 3.97
N ALA A 311 -8.36 7.80 2.72
CA ALA A 311 -9.40 8.57 2.07
C ALA A 311 -10.80 8.25 2.61
N TYR A 312 -11.12 6.97 2.84
CA TYR A 312 -12.44 6.48 3.28
C TYR A 312 -13.61 7.13 2.54
N LYS A 313 -13.49 7.22 1.22
CA LYS A 313 -14.51 7.80 0.34
C LYS A 313 -15.12 6.73 -0.55
N ASP A 314 -16.45 6.69 -0.58
CA ASP A 314 -17.26 5.89 -1.50
C ASP A 314 -17.61 6.63 -2.79
N ASN A 315 -17.25 7.89 -2.90
CA ASN A 315 -17.55 8.77 -4.02
C ASN A 315 -16.29 9.16 -4.77
N VAL A 316 -16.27 8.91 -6.08
CA VAL A 316 -15.14 9.20 -6.97
C VAL A 316 -14.70 10.66 -6.92
N LYS A 317 -15.66 11.61 -6.91
CA LYS A 317 -15.34 13.05 -6.85
C LYS A 317 -14.63 13.42 -5.54
N HIS A 318 -15.08 12.87 -4.42
CA HIS A 318 -14.46 13.14 -3.13
C HIS A 318 -13.08 12.51 -3.05
N LEU A 319 -12.93 11.24 -3.47
CA LEU A 319 -11.62 10.59 -3.54
C LEU A 319 -10.64 11.36 -4.42
N LYS A 320 -11.10 11.77 -5.61
CA LYS A 320 -10.29 12.58 -6.53
C LYS A 320 -9.73 13.84 -5.86
N ASN A 321 -10.57 14.57 -5.14
CA ASN A 321 -10.14 15.79 -4.45
C ASN A 321 -9.06 15.49 -3.40
N GLU A 322 -9.22 14.42 -2.62
CA GLU A 322 -8.22 13.99 -1.62
C GLU A 322 -6.89 13.62 -2.28
N VAL A 323 -6.93 12.75 -3.28
CA VAL A 323 -5.72 12.34 -4.01
C VAL A 323 -5.02 13.54 -4.65
N MET A 324 -5.78 14.47 -5.25
CA MET A 324 -5.22 15.68 -5.86
C MET A 324 -4.55 16.60 -4.84
N ALA A 325 -5.08 16.72 -3.62
CA ALA A 325 -4.45 17.49 -2.56
C ALA A 325 -3.04 16.97 -2.26
N TYR A 326 -2.88 15.66 -2.13
CA TYR A 326 -1.58 15.03 -1.89
C TYR A 326 -0.66 15.03 -3.13
N ALA A 327 -1.23 14.86 -4.33
CA ALA A 327 -0.49 14.94 -5.59
C ALA A 327 0.02 16.37 -5.89
N SER A 328 -0.60 17.41 -5.32
CA SER A 328 -0.15 18.80 -5.46
C SER A 328 1.14 19.10 -4.69
N ILE A 329 1.53 18.26 -3.75
CA ILE A 329 2.80 18.36 -3.03
C ILE A 329 3.90 17.89 -3.98
N ALA A 330 4.70 18.82 -4.46
CA ALA A 330 5.73 18.53 -5.47
C ALA A 330 6.71 17.45 -5.00
N GLY A 331 6.84 16.38 -5.76
CA GLY A 331 7.70 15.24 -5.45
C GLY A 331 7.03 14.16 -4.60
N ASN A 332 5.81 14.37 -4.09
CA ASN A 332 5.09 13.33 -3.38
C ASN A 332 4.54 12.25 -4.34
N TYR A 333 4.53 11.00 -3.88
CA TYR A 333 3.79 9.92 -4.52
C TYR A 333 2.43 9.79 -3.86
N ALA A 334 1.36 10.16 -4.56
CA ALA A 334 0.02 10.22 -4.00
C ALA A 334 -0.59 8.82 -3.86
N LEU A 335 -0.33 8.17 -2.75
CA LEU A 335 -0.91 6.86 -2.42
C LEU A 335 -2.22 7.05 -1.67
N VAL A 336 -3.30 6.41 -2.13
CA VAL A 336 -4.44 6.07 -1.26
C VAL A 336 -3.97 4.94 -0.37
N ALA A 337 -3.61 5.25 0.87
CA ALA A 337 -3.01 4.31 1.80
C ALA A 337 -4.06 3.43 2.49
N GLU A 338 -5.28 3.96 2.65
CA GLU A 338 -6.43 3.20 3.13
C GLU A 338 -7.73 3.71 2.50
N ASN A 339 -8.49 2.79 1.91
CA ASN A 339 -9.90 3.00 1.57
C ASN A 339 -10.64 1.66 1.58
N LYS A 340 -11.92 1.65 2.01
CA LYS A 340 -12.68 0.42 2.20
C LYS A 340 -12.75 -0.42 0.92
N GLY A 341 -12.41 -1.71 1.02
CA GLY A 341 -12.61 -2.68 -0.05
C GLY A 341 -14.07 -3.05 -0.27
N SER A 342 -14.93 -2.79 0.73
CA SER A 342 -16.36 -3.12 0.72
C SER A 342 -17.24 -2.16 -0.10
N TYR A 343 -16.68 -1.10 -0.66
CA TYR A 343 -17.47 -0.21 -1.51
C TYR A 343 -17.80 -0.86 -2.86
N ALA A 344 -19.07 -0.84 -3.24
CA ALA A 344 -19.54 -1.43 -4.50
C ALA A 344 -18.88 -0.83 -5.76
N ASN A 345 -18.39 0.41 -5.67
CA ASN A 345 -17.67 1.11 -6.73
C ASN A 345 -16.15 1.09 -6.55
N SER A 346 -15.60 0.19 -5.73
CA SER A 346 -14.15 0.04 -5.52
C SER A 346 -13.35 0.01 -6.83
N PRO A 347 -13.79 -0.63 -7.93
CA PRO A 347 -13.07 -0.56 -9.19
C PRO A 347 -12.88 0.88 -9.70
N SER A 348 -13.91 1.73 -9.62
CA SER A 348 -13.83 3.12 -10.05
C SER A 348 -12.93 3.96 -9.15
N LEU A 349 -12.94 3.70 -7.84
CA LEU A 349 -12.09 4.38 -6.88
C LEU A 349 -10.61 4.04 -7.12
N ILE A 350 -10.29 2.76 -7.31
CA ILE A 350 -8.94 2.29 -7.65
C ILE A 350 -8.47 2.96 -8.96
N LEU A 351 -9.28 2.88 -10.01
CA LEU A 351 -8.95 3.45 -11.31
C LEU A 351 -8.70 4.96 -11.23
N THR A 352 -9.49 5.68 -10.42
CA THR A 352 -9.34 7.12 -10.20
C THR A 352 -7.97 7.47 -9.61
N SER A 353 -7.50 6.75 -8.60
CA SER A 353 -6.20 7.00 -8.00
C SER A 353 -5.07 6.81 -9.01
N PHE A 354 -5.10 5.74 -9.79
CA PHE A 354 -4.10 5.50 -10.82
C PHE A 354 -4.15 6.54 -11.94
N ALA A 355 -5.33 6.97 -12.37
CA ALA A 355 -5.49 8.03 -13.38
C ALA A 355 -4.92 9.38 -12.90
N LEU A 356 -4.87 9.62 -11.61
CA LEU A 356 -4.23 10.78 -10.99
C LEU A 356 -2.73 10.59 -10.71
N GLY A 357 -2.19 9.44 -11.14
CA GLY A 357 -0.78 9.14 -11.01
C GLY A 357 -0.35 8.60 -9.66
N GLY A 358 -1.29 8.20 -8.82
CA GLY A 358 -1.05 7.60 -7.51
C GLY A 358 -1.00 6.07 -7.53
N GLY A 359 -1.08 5.49 -6.34
CA GLY A 359 -1.29 4.07 -6.07
C GLY A 359 -2.51 3.87 -5.19
N TYR A 360 -2.83 2.62 -4.88
CA TYR A 360 -4.02 2.31 -4.09
C TYR A 360 -3.83 1.07 -3.25
N ASP A 361 -4.08 1.20 -1.96
CA ASP A 361 -4.13 0.10 -1.01
C ASP A 361 -5.55 -0.03 -0.44
N ILE A 362 -6.07 -1.24 -0.53
CA ILE A 362 -7.41 -1.58 -0.06
C ILE A 362 -7.35 -1.82 1.45
N TYR A 363 -8.14 -1.12 2.22
CA TYR A 363 -8.39 -1.40 3.63
C TYR A 363 -9.79 -2.03 3.79
N ASP A 364 -9.89 -3.32 4.10
CA ASP A 364 -8.82 -4.29 4.15
C ASP A 364 -9.10 -5.48 3.18
N LEU A 365 -8.25 -6.49 3.16
CA LEU A 365 -8.49 -7.69 2.35
C LEU A 365 -9.71 -8.46 2.86
N ALA A 366 -9.79 -8.66 4.17
CA ALA A 366 -10.94 -9.25 4.87
C ALA A 366 -10.91 -8.81 6.33
N THR A 367 -12.00 -8.24 6.80
CA THR A 367 -12.09 -7.71 8.15
C THR A 367 -12.13 -8.83 9.19
N SER A 368 -11.42 -8.64 10.30
CA SER A 368 -11.40 -9.58 11.42
C SER A 368 -12.82 -9.94 11.88
N ASN A 369 -13.08 -11.22 12.03
CA ASN A 369 -14.36 -11.75 12.50
C ASN A 369 -14.70 -11.23 13.91
N PHE A 370 -13.70 -11.03 14.75
CA PHE A 370 -13.86 -10.45 16.08
C PHE A 370 -14.50 -9.07 16.02
N PHE A 371 -14.03 -8.18 15.14
CA PHE A 371 -14.58 -6.84 15.02
C PHE A 371 -16.02 -6.86 14.49
N ILE A 372 -16.30 -7.69 13.47
CA ILE A 372 -17.66 -7.82 12.90
C ILE A 372 -18.66 -8.31 13.98
N ASN A 373 -18.28 -9.28 14.78
CA ASN A 373 -19.18 -9.89 15.78
C ASN A 373 -19.31 -9.08 17.08
N ASN A 374 -18.42 -8.14 17.34
CA ASN A 374 -18.44 -7.33 18.56
C ASN A 374 -18.90 -5.89 18.33
N THR A 375 -19.61 -5.64 17.24
CA THR A 375 -20.21 -4.33 16.92
C THR A 375 -21.72 -4.43 16.78
N THR A 376 -22.43 -3.32 17.04
CA THR A 376 -23.86 -3.17 16.74
C THR A 376 -24.11 -2.79 15.27
N GLU A 377 -23.06 -2.42 14.53
CA GLU A 377 -23.12 -1.93 13.17
C GLU A 377 -22.10 -2.69 12.27
N PRO A 378 -22.30 -4.00 12.06
CA PRO A 378 -21.33 -4.84 11.33
C PRO A 378 -21.05 -4.33 9.91
N ASP A 379 -22.05 -3.80 9.20
CA ASP A 379 -21.89 -3.28 7.84
C ASP A 379 -20.98 -2.04 7.78
N GLN A 380 -20.88 -1.28 8.87
CA GLN A 380 -19.96 -0.14 8.95
C GLN A 380 -18.52 -0.58 9.23
N ILE A 381 -18.36 -1.69 9.93
CA ILE A 381 -17.07 -2.23 10.34
C ILE A 381 -16.51 -3.22 9.31
N ASP A 382 -17.36 -3.87 8.51
CA ASP A 382 -16.88 -4.77 7.45
C ASP A 382 -16.31 -3.96 6.27
N HIS A 383 -15.01 -3.78 6.30
CA HIS A 383 -14.26 -3.05 5.28
C HIS A 383 -13.68 -3.95 4.18
N GLY A 384 -13.74 -5.27 4.36
CA GLY A 384 -13.07 -6.24 3.53
C GLY A 384 -13.61 -6.34 2.10
N ILE A 385 -12.70 -6.54 1.13
CA ILE A 385 -13.07 -6.91 -0.23
C ILE A 385 -13.56 -8.36 -0.32
N TYR A 386 -13.12 -9.21 0.59
CA TYR A 386 -13.68 -10.53 0.88
C TYR A 386 -14.46 -10.50 2.20
N THR A 387 -15.31 -11.49 2.42
CA THR A 387 -15.87 -11.74 3.75
C THR A 387 -14.76 -12.18 4.72
N TRP A 388 -15.04 -12.18 6.02
CA TRP A 388 -14.09 -12.61 7.03
C TRP A 388 -13.57 -14.06 6.83
N ASP A 389 -14.35 -14.93 6.20
CA ASP A 389 -13.99 -16.31 5.86
C ASP A 389 -13.48 -16.44 4.40
N LEU A 390 -13.05 -15.32 3.82
CA LEU A 390 -12.40 -15.21 2.51
C LEU A 390 -13.28 -15.62 1.32
N GLN A 391 -14.61 -15.49 1.44
CA GLN A 391 -15.52 -15.64 0.31
C GLN A 391 -15.65 -14.36 -0.50
N GLU A 392 -15.98 -14.48 -1.78
CA GLU A 392 -16.18 -13.33 -2.66
C GLU A 392 -17.50 -12.62 -2.37
N LYS A 393 -17.45 -11.29 -2.42
CA LYS A 393 -18.61 -10.40 -2.45
C LYS A 393 -18.94 -10.04 -3.91
N ASP A 394 -20.12 -9.51 -4.18
CA ASP A 394 -20.57 -9.20 -5.56
C ASP A 394 -19.61 -8.29 -6.33
N PHE A 395 -18.94 -7.36 -5.64
CA PHE A 395 -17.98 -6.44 -6.24
C PHE A 395 -16.55 -6.99 -6.32
N THR A 396 -16.25 -8.15 -5.73
CA THR A 396 -14.90 -8.75 -5.77
C THR A 396 -14.47 -9.14 -7.19
N PRO A 397 -15.30 -9.81 -8.03
CA PRO A 397 -14.91 -10.18 -9.38
C PRO A 397 -14.58 -8.99 -10.30
N PRO A 398 -15.39 -7.91 -10.39
CA PRO A 398 -15.04 -6.77 -11.22
C PRO A 398 -13.80 -6.03 -10.70
N THR A 399 -13.62 -5.92 -9.39
CA THR A 399 -12.42 -5.34 -8.78
C THR A 399 -11.18 -6.15 -9.14
N ARG A 400 -11.24 -7.48 -9.02
CA ARG A 400 -10.14 -8.37 -9.43
C ARG A 400 -9.79 -8.22 -10.90
N SER A 401 -10.77 -8.12 -11.78
CA SER A 401 -10.53 -7.97 -13.21
C SER A 401 -9.77 -6.66 -13.50
N LEU A 402 -10.19 -5.53 -12.90
CA LEU A 402 -9.48 -4.26 -13.03
C LEU A 402 -8.05 -4.35 -12.48
N ILE A 403 -7.87 -4.91 -11.28
CA ILE A 403 -6.55 -5.08 -10.65
C ILE A 403 -5.62 -5.85 -11.58
N LYS A 404 -6.09 -6.96 -12.18
CA LYS A 404 -5.30 -7.74 -13.13
C LYS A 404 -4.97 -6.96 -14.40
N GLY A 405 -5.87 -6.09 -14.88
CA GLY A 405 -5.61 -5.19 -15.99
C GLY A 405 -4.50 -4.17 -15.69
N LEU A 406 -4.57 -3.53 -14.52
CA LEU A 406 -3.53 -2.60 -14.05
C LEU A 406 -2.19 -3.33 -13.82
N ALA A 407 -2.23 -4.52 -13.21
CA ALA A 407 -1.04 -5.34 -12.99
C ALA A 407 -0.41 -5.81 -14.31
N ALA A 408 -1.20 -6.13 -15.34
CA ALA A 408 -0.69 -6.48 -16.65
C ALA A 408 0.06 -5.32 -17.34
N ALA A 409 -0.31 -4.07 -17.03
CA ALA A 409 0.27 -2.84 -17.57
C ALA A 409 1.26 -2.15 -16.59
N TYR A 410 1.71 -2.81 -15.54
CA TYR A 410 2.28 -2.19 -14.33
C TYR A 410 3.40 -1.17 -14.59
N ILE A 411 4.29 -1.41 -15.56
CA ILE A 411 5.39 -0.48 -15.87
C ILE A 411 4.86 0.85 -16.41
N ASP A 412 3.94 0.77 -17.37
CA ASP A 412 3.40 1.97 -18.02
C ASP A 412 2.43 2.69 -17.07
N VAL A 413 1.65 1.95 -16.28
CA VAL A 413 0.80 2.52 -15.22
C VAL A 413 1.62 3.32 -14.21
N ALA A 414 2.79 2.84 -13.81
CA ALA A 414 3.65 3.57 -12.89
C ALA A 414 4.27 4.84 -13.49
N LYS A 415 4.56 4.83 -14.80
CA LYS A 415 5.29 5.92 -15.50
C LYS A 415 4.41 6.91 -16.23
N VAL A 416 3.23 6.50 -16.65
CA VAL A 416 2.34 7.37 -17.42
C VAL A 416 1.98 8.62 -16.61
N LYS A 417 2.00 9.78 -17.27
CA LYS A 417 1.54 11.02 -16.66
C LYS A 417 0.01 11.03 -16.57
N PRO A 418 -0.58 11.69 -15.56
CA PRO A 418 -2.04 11.78 -15.43
C PRO A 418 -2.73 12.28 -16.70
N GLU A 419 -2.16 13.24 -17.39
CA GLU A 419 -2.70 13.77 -18.64
C GLU A 419 -2.72 12.79 -19.80
N ASN A 420 -1.96 11.69 -19.72
CA ASN A 420 -1.90 10.61 -20.71
C ASN A 420 -2.58 9.33 -20.22
N PHE A 421 -3.24 9.39 -19.08
CA PHE A 421 -4.06 8.31 -18.54
C PHE A 421 -5.53 8.66 -18.70
N ALA A 422 -6.18 8.15 -19.73
CA ALA A 422 -7.61 8.33 -19.93
C ALA A 422 -8.36 7.14 -19.32
N ALA A 423 -9.18 7.41 -18.32
CA ALA A 423 -10.04 6.42 -17.68
C ALA A 423 -11.49 6.63 -18.08
N PHE A 424 -12.27 5.56 -18.12
CA PHE A 424 -13.70 5.62 -18.39
C PHE A 424 -14.48 4.68 -17.48
N ASN A 425 -15.72 5.07 -17.18
CA ASN A 425 -16.66 4.26 -16.42
C ASN A 425 -18.07 4.46 -16.99
N ILE A 426 -18.60 3.45 -17.66
CA ILE A 426 -19.97 3.42 -18.20
C ILE A 426 -20.80 2.49 -17.33
N ASN A 427 -21.71 3.05 -16.55
CA ASN A 427 -22.59 2.30 -15.66
C ASN A 427 -23.93 1.94 -16.35
N ASP A 428 -24.76 1.15 -15.67
CA ASP A 428 -26.03 0.66 -16.22
C ASP A 428 -27.06 1.75 -16.54
N ASN A 429 -26.91 2.93 -15.97
CA ASN A 429 -27.80 4.07 -16.17
C ASN A 429 -27.42 4.94 -17.37
N GLN A 430 -26.28 4.67 -18.02
CA GLN A 430 -25.81 5.43 -19.19
C GLN A 430 -26.17 4.72 -20.49
N PRO A 431 -26.42 5.46 -21.58
CA PRO A 431 -26.62 4.88 -22.91
C PRO A 431 -25.37 4.09 -23.34
N LYS A 432 -25.51 2.78 -23.56
CA LYS A 432 -24.38 1.88 -23.89
C LYS A 432 -23.99 1.93 -25.36
N ASP A 433 -24.87 2.46 -26.21
CA ASP A 433 -24.66 2.67 -27.63
C ASP A 433 -24.08 4.05 -27.96
N LYS A 434 -23.88 4.90 -26.94
CA LYS A 434 -23.28 6.21 -27.11
C LYS A 434 -21.78 6.09 -27.33
N LEU A 435 -21.29 6.77 -28.36
CA LEU A 435 -19.85 6.97 -28.55
C LEU A 435 -19.35 7.99 -27.53
N GLU A 436 -18.43 7.56 -26.68
CA GLU A 436 -17.72 8.44 -25.77
C GLU A 436 -16.34 8.76 -26.34
N GLN A 437 -15.82 9.93 -26.02
CA GLN A 437 -14.52 10.37 -26.51
C GLN A 437 -13.51 10.46 -25.37
N LEU A 438 -12.34 9.84 -25.57
CA LEU A 438 -11.17 9.97 -24.72
C LEU A 438 -10.13 10.79 -25.48
N ILE A 439 -9.62 11.84 -24.85
CA ILE A 439 -8.60 12.70 -25.45
C ILE A 439 -7.33 12.58 -24.59
N CYS A 440 -6.26 12.09 -25.19
CA CYS A 440 -4.94 12.12 -24.60
C CYS A 440 -4.22 13.41 -25.01
N THR A 441 -3.41 13.98 -24.14
CA THR A 441 -2.71 15.26 -24.41
C THR A 441 -1.67 15.17 -25.52
N THR A 442 -1.24 13.96 -25.89
CA THR A 442 -0.45 13.68 -27.09
C THR A 442 -1.22 13.93 -28.38
N GLY A 443 -2.52 14.25 -28.29
CA GLY A 443 -3.38 14.54 -29.41
C GLY A 443 -4.15 13.33 -29.96
N ALA A 444 -3.95 12.12 -29.42
CA ALA A 444 -4.77 10.98 -29.82
C ALA A 444 -6.22 11.17 -29.36
N GLN A 445 -7.15 11.13 -30.31
CA GLN A 445 -8.58 11.21 -30.08
C GLN A 445 -9.20 9.83 -30.30
N ILE A 446 -9.67 9.22 -29.21
CA ILE A 446 -10.19 7.85 -29.24
C ILE A 446 -11.67 7.90 -28.94
N THR A 447 -12.48 7.36 -29.84
CA THR A 447 -13.87 7.05 -29.55
C THR A 447 -14.00 5.62 -29.10
N PHE A 448 -14.87 5.36 -28.16
CA PHE A 448 -15.14 4.00 -27.69
C PHE A 448 -16.63 3.79 -27.49
N GLN A 449 -17.03 2.53 -27.56
CA GLN A 449 -18.39 2.08 -27.33
C GLN A 449 -18.36 0.76 -26.60
N THR A 450 -19.27 0.57 -25.66
CA THR A 450 -19.45 -0.67 -24.90
C THR A 450 -20.90 -1.11 -24.92
N ASN A 451 -21.14 -2.41 -25.07
CA ASN A 451 -22.49 -2.97 -25.10
C ASN A 451 -23.08 -3.19 -23.70
N ASN A 452 -22.21 -3.25 -22.69
CA ASN A 452 -22.58 -3.44 -21.28
C ASN A 452 -21.92 -2.38 -20.41
N ALA A 453 -22.39 -2.24 -19.18
CA ALA A 453 -21.64 -1.46 -18.20
C ALA A 453 -20.18 -1.91 -18.18
N SER A 454 -19.26 -0.97 -18.27
CA SER A 454 -17.84 -1.27 -18.33
C SER A 454 -17.02 -0.11 -17.79
N LEU A 455 -15.85 -0.42 -17.28
CA LEU A 455 -14.83 0.55 -16.95
C LEU A 455 -13.48 0.10 -17.53
N GLY A 456 -12.58 1.02 -17.68
CA GLY A 456 -11.27 0.71 -18.24
C GLY A 456 -10.40 1.93 -18.41
N PHE A 457 -9.29 1.73 -19.12
CA PHE A 457 -8.33 2.80 -19.34
C PHE A 457 -7.67 2.72 -20.71
N VAL A 458 -7.18 3.87 -21.13
CA VAL A 458 -6.24 4.01 -22.26
C VAL A 458 -5.03 4.78 -21.74
N LEU A 459 -3.84 4.18 -21.85
CA LEU A 459 -2.57 4.85 -21.56
C LEU A 459 -1.92 5.24 -22.87
N ASP A 460 -1.61 6.51 -23.06
CA ASP A 460 -0.86 6.97 -24.23
C ASP A 460 0.64 7.10 -23.90
N MET A 461 1.41 6.21 -24.47
CA MET A 461 2.86 6.13 -24.30
C MET A 461 3.62 6.75 -25.49
N HIS A 462 2.99 7.68 -26.23
CA HIS A 462 3.48 8.40 -27.41
C HIS A 462 3.65 7.54 -28.69
N ASN A 463 4.14 6.33 -28.57
CA ASN A 463 4.37 5.43 -29.72
C ASN A 463 3.35 4.31 -29.81
N TYR A 464 2.67 4.03 -28.72
CA TYR A 464 1.62 3.02 -28.60
C TYR A 464 0.63 3.40 -27.53
N LEU A 465 -0.54 2.79 -27.61
CA LEU A 465 -1.55 2.83 -26.58
C LEU A 465 -1.57 1.50 -25.84
N LEU A 466 -1.81 1.53 -24.52
CA LEU A 466 -2.33 0.37 -23.80
C LEU A 466 -3.81 0.58 -23.57
N ILE A 467 -4.62 -0.39 -23.98
CA ILE A 467 -6.08 -0.33 -23.90
C ILE A 467 -6.58 -1.53 -23.10
N TYR A 468 -7.33 -1.25 -22.05
CA TYR A 468 -8.00 -2.25 -21.24
C TYR A 468 -9.44 -1.88 -21.01
N SER A 469 -10.35 -2.85 -21.08
CA SER A 469 -11.76 -2.71 -20.74
C SER A 469 -12.23 -3.92 -19.92
N LEU A 470 -13.09 -3.67 -18.93
CA LEU A 470 -13.64 -4.73 -18.10
C LEU A 470 -14.53 -5.69 -18.92
N ASN A 471 -15.35 -5.12 -19.83
CA ASN A 471 -16.22 -5.86 -20.73
C ASN A 471 -15.89 -5.57 -22.20
N ASP A 472 -16.44 -6.38 -23.11
CA ASP A 472 -16.25 -6.21 -24.55
C ASP A 472 -16.58 -4.79 -24.99
N SER A 473 -15.65 -4.17 -25.70
CA SER A 473 -15.73 -2.78 -26.11
C SER A 473 -15.07 -2.56 -27.47
N GLN A 474 -15.45 -1.50 -28.14
CA GLN A 474 -14.87 -1.10 -29.41
C GLN A 474 -14.16 0.23 -29.26
N PHE A 475 -12.96 0.34 -29.81
CA PHE A 475 -12.13 1.54 -29.78
C PHE A 475 -11.71 1.92 -31.19
N LYS A 476 -11.76 3.23 -31.50
CA LYS A 476 -11.34 3.77 -32.79
C LYS A 476 -10.54 5.05 -32.58
N LEU A 477 -9.47 5.20 -33.34
CA LEU A 477 -8.69 6.43 -33.36
C LEU A 477 -9.23 7.36 -34.46
N GLU A 478 -9.75 8.54 -34.05
CA GLU A 478 -10.42 9.47 -34.95
C GLU A 478 -9.43 10.27 -35.81
N ASN A 479 -8.28 10.63 -35.26
CA ASN A 479 -7.28 11.47 -35.92
C ASN A 479 -6.04 10.69 -36.37
N GLY A 480 -6.18 9.41 -36.71
CA GLY A 480 -5.06 8.59 -37.08
C GLY A 480 -5.43 7.17 -37.49
N LYS A 481 -4.47 6.26 -37.37
CA LYS A 481 -4.66 4.85 -37.68
C LYS A 481 -4.03 3.97 -36.63
N PHE A 482 -4.71 2.92 -36.25
CA PHE A 482 -4.14 1.82 -35.49
C PHE A 482 -3.23 0.99 -36.39
N GLY A 483 -2.08 0.64 -35.89
CA GLY A 483 -1.11 -0.26 -36.52
C GLY A 483 -1.18 -1.66 -35.92
N GLU A 484 0.00 -2.28 -35.76
CA GLU A 484 0.10 -3.60 -35.12
C GLU A 484 -0.57 -3.57 -33.74
N THR A 485 -1.44 -4.55 -33.50
CA THR A 485 -2.18 -4.68 -32.25
C THR A 485 -2.00 -6.08 -31.70
N ILE A 486 -1.45 -6.16 -30.50
CA ILE A 486 -1.21 -7.41 -29.79
C ILE A 486 -1.89 -7.38 -28.42
N SER A 487 -2.35 -8.53 -27.95
CA SER A 487 -2.74 -8.70 -26.55
C SER A 487 -1.60 -9.30 -25.74
N GLY A 488 -1.51 -8.98 -24.45
CA GLY A 488 -0.45 -9.48 -23.59
C GLY A 488 -0.34 -8.74 -22.26
N ARG A 489 0.83 -8.89 -21.65
CA ARG A 489 1.16 -8.26 -20.36
C ARG A 489 2.66 -8.08 -20.21
N TYR A 490 3.07 -7.24 -19.28
CA TYR A 490 4.46 -7.18 -18.86
C TYR A 490 4.82 -8.38 -17.99
N ASP A 491 5.97 -8.98 -18.28
CA ASP A 491 6.59 -9.99 -17.42
C ASP A 491 7.36 -9.33 -16.26
N VAL A 492 7.86 -10.14 -15.32
CA VAL A 492 8.63 -9.67 -14.15
C VAL A 492 9.93 -8.94 -14.53
N ASN A 493 10.41 -9.10 -15.78
CA ASN A 493 11.60 -8.42 -16.28
C ASN A 493 11.28 -7.08 -16.94
N GLY A 494 9.99 -6.75 -17.07
CA GLY A 494 9.54 -5.53 -17.72
C GLY A 494 9.47 -5.63 -19.25
N THR A 495 9.40 -6.83 -19.79
CA THR A 495 9.20 -7.07 -21.22
C THR A 495 7.73 -7.36 -21.49
N PHE A 496 7.14 -6.68 -22.48
CA PHE A 496 5.76 -6.97 -22.87
C PHE A 496 5.69 -8.29 -23.63
N THR A 497 5.09 -9.29 -23.02
CA THR A 497 4.94 -10.64 -23.57
C THR A 497 3.63 -10.72 -24.33
N LYS A 498 3.74 -11.04 -25.62
CA LYS A 498 2.59 -11.24 -26.51
C LYS A 498 1.87 -12.56 -26.18
N GLU A 499 0.57 -12.48 -25.94
CA GLU A 499 -0.31 -13.64 -25.73
C GLU A 499 -1.23 -13.89 -26.94
N GLY A 500 -1.46 -12.86 -27.78
CA GLY A 500 -2.29 -12.97 -28.97
C GLY A 500 -2.18 -11.75 -29.90
N THR A 501 -2.95 -11.79 -30.98
CA THR A 501 -3.15 -10.65 -31.88
C THR A 501 -4.61 -10.25 -31.87
N ALA A 502 -4.89 -8.96 -31.92
CA ALA A 502 -6.26 -8.47 -32.08
C ALA A 502 -6.58 -8.23 -33.55
N THR A 503 -7.83 -8.43 -33.91
CA THR A 503 -8.35 -8.10 -35.22
C THR A 503 -8.82 -6.64 -35.21
N LEU A 504 -8.34 -5.89 -36.20
CA LEU A 504 -8.86 -4.56 -36.50
C LEU A 504 -9.86 -4.67 -37.67
N GLU A 505 -11.06 -4.24 -37.45
CA GLU A 505 -12.09 -4.14 -38.51
C GLU A 505 -12.35 -2.67 -38.80
N ASN A 506 -12.07 -2.23 -40.03
CA ASN A 506 -12.21 -0.84 -40.45
C ASN A 506 -11.57 0.17 -39.49
N GLN A 507 -10.34 -0.12 -39.03
CA GLN A 507 -9.61 0.67 -38.02
C GLN A 507 -10.28 0.72 -36.63
N THR A 508 -11.19 -0.21 -36.34
CA THR A 508 -11.79 -0.38 -35.02
C THR A 508 -11.19 -1.57 -34.32
N LEU A 509 -10.71 -1.38 -33.11
CA LEU A 509 -10.27 -2.46 -32.23
C LEU A 509 -11.48 -3.05 -31.50
N HIS A 510 -11.77 -4.32 -31.72
CA HIS A 510 -12.75 -5.07 -30.95
C HIS A 510 -12.04 -5.71 -29.74
N ALA A 511 -12.01 -4.97 -28.64
CA ALA A 511 -11.35 -5.40 -27.39
C ALA A 511 -12.26 -6.35 -26.62
N LYS A 512 -11.76 -7.51 -26.27
CA LYS A 512 -12.41 -8.43 -25.33
C LYS A 512 -12.22 -7.98 -23.89
N GLY A 513 -13.26 -8.10 -23.08
CA GLY A 513 -13.22 -7.78 -21.67
C GLY A 513 -12.15 -8.54 -20.91
N GLY A 514 -11.47 -7.87 -20.00
CA GLY A 514 -10.41 -8.44 -19.18
C GLY A 514 -9.07 -8.66 -19.89
N VAL A 515 -8.91 -8.18 -21.14
CA VAL A 515 -7.68 -8.34 -21.94
C VAL A 515 -6.99 -7.00 -22.13
N LEU A 516 -5.68 -6.96 -21.88
CA LEU A 516 -4.84 -5.78 -22.17
C LEU A 516 -4.34 -5.84 -23.61
N TYR A 517 -4.51 -4.76 -24.34
CA TYR A 517 -4.00 -4.60 -25.71
C TYR A 517 -2.92 -3.55 -25.78
N LYS A 518 -1.83 -3.85 -26.49
CA LYS A 518 -0.81 -2.89 -26.91
C LYS A 518 -1.00 -2.60 -28.40
N VAL A 519 -1.28 -1.34 -28.70
CA VAL A 519 -1.69 -0.88 -30.04
C VAL A 519 -0.72 0.18 -30.52
N ASN A 520 0.09 -0.13 -31.52
CA ASN A 520 0.88 0.89 -32.21
C ASN A 520 -0.08 1.84 -32.95
N TYR A 521 0.23 3.11 -33.02
CA TYR A 521 -0.61 4.07 -33.71
C TYR A 521 0.19 5.19 -34.38
N SER A 522 -0.43 5.82 -35.37
CA SER A 522 0.05 7.05 -35.98
C SER A 522 -1.07 8.08 -35.95
N SER A 523 -0.82 9.26 -35.39
CA SER A 523 -1.76 10.36 -35.39
C SER A 523 -1.32 11.46 -36.34
N GLN A 524 -2.27 12.11 -37.04
CA GLN A 524 -2.02 13.37 -37.71
C GLN A 524 -2.13 14.46 -36.66
N GLN A 525 -1.01 15.06 -36.27
CA GLN A 525 -1.00 16.14 -35.30
C GLN A 525 -1.77 17.35 -35.82
N SER A 526 -2.84 17.71 -35.13
CA SER A 526 -3.30 19.09 -35.10
C SER A 526 -2.98 19.65 -33.70
N LEU A 527 -1.87 20.33 -33.57
CA LEU A 527 -1.53 21.11 -32.37
C LEU A 527 -2.49 22.30 -32.30
N THR A 528 -3.58 22.17 -31.54
CA THR A 528 -4.28 23.30 -30.97
C THR A 528 -4.17 23.19 -29.46
N SER A 529 -3.35 24.08 -28.91
CA SER A 529 -3.24 24.31 -27.48
C SER A 529 -4.61 24.77 -26.95
N ASN A 530 -5.36 23.88 -26.34
CA ASN A 530 -6.39 24.27 -25.36
C ASN A 530 -6.87 23.04 -24.58
N THR A 531 -6.84 23.22 -23.27
CA THR A 531 -7.72 22.65 -22.25
C THR A 531 -7.21 21.48 -21.43
N ILE A 532 -6.71 21.88 -20.27
CA ILE A 532 -6.56 21.05 -19.04
C ILE A 532 -7.93 20.70 -18.39
N GLU A 533 -9.05 21.11 -19.00
CA GLU A 533 -10.39 20.99 -18.37
C GLU A 533 -11.03 19.59 -18.43
N ASN A 534 -10.51 18.65 -19.23
CA ASN A 534 -11.24 17.40 -19.50
C ASN A 534 -10.81 16.15 -18.71
N ILE A 535 -9.88 16.24 -17.77
CA ILE A 535 -9.43 15.05 -16.99
C ILE A 535 -10.47 14.60 -15.95
N GLY A 536 -11.60 15.23 -15.86
CA GLY A 536 -12.53 15.00 -14.77
C GLY A 536 -13.99 14.74 -15.10
N ASN A 537 -14.39 14.77 -16.33
CA ASN A 537 -15.82 14.71 -16.65
C ASN A 537 -16.34 13.31 -17.02
N ASN A 538 -15.47 12.30 -17.16
CA ASN A 538 -15.84 10.93 -17.53
C ASN A 538 -15.60 9.89 -16.43
N LEU A 539 -15.25 10.32 -15.20
CA LEU A 539 -15.17 9.45 -14.01
C LEU A 539 -16.29 9.71 -13.02
#